data_0ef335b8b7a4d38e2b17af8766562494
#
_entry.id   0ef335b8b7a4d38e2b17af8766562494
#
_cell.length_a   1.000
_cell.length_b   1.000
_cell.length_c   1.000
_cell.angle_alpha   90.00
_cell.angle_beta   90.00
_cell.angle_gamma   90.00
#
_symmetry.space_group_name_H-M   'P 1'
#
loop_
_entity.id
_entity.type
_entity.pdbx_description
1 polymer ?
#
loop_
_entity_poly.entity_id
_entity_poly.type
_entity_poly.pdbx_seq_one_letter_code
_entity_poly.pdbx_strand_id
1 'polypeptide(L)'
;MPFDPVLAARYRSLASTALARPGSPFHAVPARLVVVDVARQRLGLLVDGRLAFEGPVSTALNGIGGEDGSFRTPPGWHCIHARIGLGAAPGTVFRSRVATGEVWQGEAREEDLILTRVLTLEGLEPGVNQGPGCDSRERTIYLHGTNQEARLGEAVSHGCVRLANGAVIDLAELLREGDPVLVAVEGADAGLGLGRLHFAGVGGSGMSALAQFCALKGSPVSGSDRSFDRGERPEARALLEACGIRILPQDGSAAVGDCAAVVCSTAVEDTVPDVVAARAAGVPVLHRSELLAHLVAAHRTVAVTGTSGKSTTTAMVFELLRGAGRDPSVITGGDLRLLQAEGTWGNAHVGASDLLVIEADESDGSLVRYAPAVGVVLNLQRDHKELDVVEGFYRTFLAQCREGAVIGEAENLAAYRPGRTVTGFGPAATLRAEGLSLAPGRSRFTVEGVAFELPLPGRHNVEDALAAL
;
A
#
# COMPACT_ATOMS: atom_id res chain seq x y z
N MET A 1 9.55 -15.38 -2.75
CA MET A 1 8.59 -14.59 -1.94
C MET A 1 7.20 -14.75 -2.53
N PRO A 2 6.13 -14.74 -1.72
CA PRO A 2 4.80 -14.72 -2.29
C PRO A 2 4.65 -13.48 -3.18
N PHE A 3 4.03 -13.70 -4.31
CA PHE A 3 3.65 -12.71 -5.30
C PHE A 3 2.80 -11.59 -4.66
N ASP A 4 3.19 -10.31 -4.82
CA ASP A 4 2.39 -9.16 -4.37
C ASP A 4 1.50 -8.64 -5.52
N PRO A 5 0.20 -8.98 -5.50
CA PRO A 5 -0.71 -8.60 -6.57
C PRO A 5 -1.00 -7.09 -6.60
N VAL A 6 -0.86 -6.38 -5.47
CA VAL A 6 -1.07 -4.92 -5.40
C VAL A 6 0.06 -4.18 -6.12
N LEU A 7 1.31 -4.62 -5.89
CA LEU A 7 2.45 -4.06 -6.63
C LEU A 7 2.36 -4.36 -8.12
N ALA A 8 1.93 -5.57 -8.51
CA ALA A 8 1.70 -5.89 -9.91
C ALA A 8 0.63 -4.99 -10.54
N ALA A 9 -0.49 -4.73 -9.84
CA ALA A 9 -1.54 -3.81 -10.28
C ALA A 9 -1.00 -2.38 -10.46
N ARG A 10 -0.18 -1.90 -9.51
CA ARG A 10 0.48 -0.60 -9.59
C ARG A 10 1.38 -0.49 -10.82
N TYR A 11 2.27 -1.44 -11.06
CA TYR A 11 3.17 -1.40 -12.22
C TYR A 11 2.39 -1.45 -13.55
N ARG A 12 1.31 -2.23 -13.62
CA ARG A 12 0.41 -2.20 -14.79
C ARG A 12 -0.25 -0.85 -14.98
N SER A 13 -0.70 -0.21 -13.92
CA SER A 13 -1.28 1.13 -13.97
C SER A 13 -0.30 2.17 -14.49
N LEU A 14 0.92 2.20 -13.98
CA LEU A 14 1.97 3.09 -14.47
C LEU A 14 2.23 2.88 -15.96
N ALA A 15 2.27 1.62 -16.40
CA ALA A 15 2.42 1.27 -17.82
C ALA A 15 1.22 1.72 -18.66
N SER A 16 -0.01 1.52 -18.21
CA SER A 16 -1.23 1.97 -18.89
C SER A 16 -1.29 3.49 -19.03
N THR A 17 -0.90 4.22 -18.00
CA THR A 17 -0.78 5.69 -18.03
C THR A 17 0.27 6.14 -19.05
N ALA A 18 1.42 5.47 -19.10
CA ALA A 18 2.47 5.79 -20.06
C ALA A 18 2.06 5.47 -21.51
N LEU A 19 1.29 4.39 -21.73
CA LEU A 19 0.74 4.02 -23.05
C LEU A 19 -0.25 5.06 -23.59
N ALA A 20 -1.01 5.71 -22.72
CA ALA A 20 -1.99 6.74 -23.12
C ALA A 20 -1.33 8.06 -23.57
N ARG A 21 -0.02 8.23 -23.36
CA ARG A 21 0.70 9.44 -23.79
C ARG A 21 0.90 9.46 -25.30
N PRO A 22 0.74 10.62 -25.97
CA PRO A 22 1.10 10.76 -27.38
C PRO A 22 2.57 10.38 -27.62
N GLY A 23 2.81 9.58 -28.65
CA GLY A 23 4.18 9.14 -28.98
C GLY A 23 4.67 7.89 -28.26
N SER A 24 3.81 7.23 -27.45
CA SER A 24 4.17 5.94 -26.83
C SER A 24 4.58 4.92 -27.92
N PRO A 25 5.72 4.21 -27.76
CA PRO A 25 6.19 3.22 -28.72
C PRO A 25 5.38 1.91 -28.70
N PHE A 26 4.50 1.74 -27.70
CA PHE A 26 3.68 0.54 -27.53
C PHE A 26 2.19 0.87 -27.57
N HIS A 27 1.36 -0.08 -28.05
CA HIS A 27 -0.08 0.03 -28.13
C HIS A 27 -0.81 -0.78 -27.04
N ALA A 28 -0.11 -1.63 -26.33
CA ALA A 28 -0.59 -2.43 -25.21
C ALA A 28 0.55 -2.65 -24.20
N VAL A 29 0.19 -3.00 -22.97
CA VAL A 29 1.21 -3.34 -21.95
C VAL A 29 1.99 -4.56 -22.44
N PRO A 30 3.33 -4.45 -22.60
CA PRO A 30 4.14 -5.58 -23.03
C PRO A 30 4.02 -6.77 -22.08
N ALA A 31 4.03 -8.00 -22.63
CA ALA A 31 3.98 -9.23 -21.83
C ALA A 31 5.15 -9.35 -20.85
N ARG A 32 6.30 -8.80 -21.21
CA ARG A 32 7.46 -8.63 -20.32
C ARG A 32 7.75 -7.15 -20.22
N LEU A 33 7.87 -6.64 -19.00
CA LEU A 33 8.05 -5.21 -18.76
C LEU A 33 8.75 -4.96 -17.44
N VAL A 34 9.85 -4.23 -17.48
CA VAL A 34 10.45 -3.61 -16.27
C VAL A 34 9.80 -2.27 -16.04
N VAL A 35 9.36 -2.01 -14.82
CA VAL A 35 8.84 -0.70 -14.41
C VAL A 35 9.69 -0.17 -13.27
N VAL A 36 10.32 0.98 -13.46
CA VAL A 36 10.98 1.77 -12.41
C VAL A 36 9.97 2.78 -11.89
N ASP A 37 9.44 2.54 -10.73
CA ASP A 37 8.54 3.45 -10.01
C ASP A 37 9.37 4.49 -9.27
N VAL A 38 9.55 5.64 -9.90
CA VAL A 38 10.39 6.73 -9.37
C VAL A 38 9.84 7.28 -8.06
N ALA A 39 8.53 7.40 -7.92
CA ALA A 39 7.90 7.96 -6.71
C ALA A 39 8.15 7.09 -5.47
N ARG A 40 8.25 5.77 -5.65
CA ARG A 40 8.49 4.81 -4.55
C ARG A 40 9.92 4.29 -4.48
N GLN A 41 10.79 4.70 -5.41
CA GLN A 41 12.14 4.19 -5.53
C GLN A 41 12.18 2.65 -5.55
N ARG A 42 11.32 2.04 -6.40
CA ARG A 42 11.23 0.59 -6.56
C ARG A 42 11.21 0.19 -8.02
N LEU A 43 11.66 -1.02 -8.29
CA LEU A 43 11.64 -1.62 -9.63
C LEU A 43 10.95 -2.96 -9.58
N GLY A 44 10.06 -3.22 -10.55
CA GLY A 44 9.43 -4.52 -10.75
C GLY A 44 9.59 -5.03 -12.18
N LEU A 45 9.72 -6.34 -12.34
CA LEU A 45 9.59 -7.04 -13.64
C LEU A 45 8.25 -7.75 -13.68
N LEU A 46 7.41 -7.35 -14.60
CA LEU A 46 6.17 -8.06 -14.95
C LEU A 46 6.45 -9.08 -16.06
N VAL A 47 5.92 -10.29 -15.91
CA VAL A 47 5.88 -11.34 -16.94
C VAL A 47 4.44 -11.83 -17.03
N ASP A 48 3.81 -11.66 -18.18
CA ASP A 48 2.39 -11.97 -18.42
C ASP A 48 1.47 -11.36 -17.36
N GLY A 49 1.75 -10.09 -17.01
CA GLY A 49 1.01 -9.32 -16.01
C GLY A 49 1.24 -9.73 -14.54
N ARG A 50 2.13 -10.70 -14.28
CA ARG A 50 2.50 -11.15 -12.94
C ARG A 50 3.87 -10.61 -12.56
N LEU A 51 4.06 -10.30 -11.28
CA LEU A 51 5.33 -9.83 -10.75
C LEU A 51 6.31 -11.02 -10.64
N ALA A 52 7.39 -10.98 -11.43
CA ALA A 52 8.45 -11.99 -11.46
C ALA A 52 9.68 -11.57 -10.63
N PHE A 53 9.88 -10.26 -10.45
CA PHE A 53 10.96 -9.69 -9.65
C PHE A 53 10.51 -8.35 -9.08
N GLU A 54 11.04 -7.99 -7.90
CA GLU A 54 10.78 -6.69 -7.28
C GLU A 54 11.88 -6.36 -6.27
N GLY A 55 12.27 -5.07 -6.22
CA GLY A 55 13.25 -4.60 -5.26
C GLY A 55 13.38 -3.09 -5.20
N PRO A 56 14.03 -2.58 -4.12
CA PRO A 56 14.32 -1.16 -3.98
C PRO A 56 15.39 -0.72 -4.99
N VAL A 57 15.28 0.52 -5.45
CA VAL A 57 16.26 1.16 -6.33
C VAL A 57 16.67 2.53 -5.81
N SER A 58 17.64 3.16 -6.47
CA SER A 58 17.96 4.56 -6.29
C SER A 58 18.06 5.23 -7.65
N THR A 59 17.21 6.23 -7.89
CA THR A 59 17.27 7.11 -9.08
C THR A 59 18.03 8.39 -8.77
N ALA A 60 18.10 9.33 -9.72
CA ALA A 60 18.92 10.53 -9.60
C ALA A 60 18.50 11.49 -8.49
N LEU A 61 19.49 12.00 -7.74
CA LEU A 61 19.32 13.08 -6.75
C LEU A 61 18.73 14.35 -7.39
N ASN A 62 19.15 14.67 -8.61
CA ASN A 62 18.68 15.86 -9.35
C ASN A 62 17.27 15.65 -9.95
N GLY A 63 16.61 14.52 -9.64
CA GLY A 63 15.27 14.19 -10.13
C GLY A 63 15.26 13.63 -11.54
N ILE A 64 14.18 13.90 -12.28
CA ILE A 64 13.88 13.29 -13.58
C ILE A 64 14.10 14.30 -14.70
N GLY A 65 14.72 13.85 -15.80
CA GLY A 65 14.95 14.65 -16.99
C GLY A 65 15.84 13.97 -18.02
N GLY A 66 15.61 14.29 -19.30
CA GLY A 66 16.32 13.69 -20.43
C GLY A 66 17.60 14.45 -20.84
N GLU A 67 17.79 15.68 -20.43
CA GLU A 67 18.84 16.57 -20.94
C GLU A 67 20.25 16.05 -20.62
N ASP A 68 21.15 16.15 -21.58
CA ASP A 68 22.56 15.78 -21.40
C ASP A 68 23.24 16.66 -20.34
N GLY A 69 24.13 16.07 -19.54
CA GLY A 69 24.83 16.76 -18.45
C GLY A 69 23.95 17.11 -17.24
N SER A 70 22.64 16.81 -17.24
CA SER A 70 21.73 17.15 -16.14
C SER A 70 21.91 16.31 -14.88
N PHE A 71 22.56 15.16 -14.96
CA PHE A 71 22.62 14.15 -13.89
C PHE A 71 21.25 13.71 -13.36
N ARG A 72 20.23 13.72 -14.24
CA ARG A 72 18.85 13.28 -13.97
C ARG A 72 18.59 11.92 -14.59
N THR A 73 17.66 11.15 -14.02
CA THR A 73 17.20 9.90 -14.62
C THR A 73 16.19 10.21 -15.72
N PRO A 74 16.42 9.77 -16.99
CA PRO A 74 15.51 10.04 -18.09
C PRO A 74 14.20 9.27 -17.92
N PRO A 75 13.03 9.95 -18.06
CA PRO A 75 11.71 9.31 -17.95
C PRO A 75 11.32 8.57 -19.23
N GLY A 76 10.23 7.80 -19.14
CA GLY A 76 9.56 7.24 -20.30
C GLY A 76 10.07 5.84 -20.69
N TRP A 77 9.76 5.46 -21.94
CA TRP A 77 10.02 4.14 -22.45
C TRP A 77 11.45 3.94 -22.93
N HIS A 78 12.03 2.84 -22.52
CA HIS A 78 13.36 2.35 -22.92
C HIS A 78 13.28 0.87 -23.27
N CYS A 79 14.37 0.30 -23.74
CA CYS A 79 14.58 -1.15 -23.75
C CYS A 79 15.95 -1.51 -23.18
N ILE A 80 16.13 -2.76 -22.77
CA ILE A 80 17.43 -3.32 -22.44
C ILE A 80 18.23 -3.47 -23.72
N HIS A 81 19.30 -2.68 -23.87
CA HIS A 81 20.14 -2.73 -25.06
C HIS A 81 21.21 -3.83 -24.96
N ALA A 82 21.86 -3.95 -23.80
CA ALA A 82 22.86 -4.98 -23.56
C ALA A 82 22.94 -5.38 -22.09
N ARG A 83 23.34 -6.63 -21.83
CA ARG A 83 23.57 -7.20 -20.50
C ARG A 83 25.06 -7.50 -20.35
N ILE A 84 25.76 -6.71 -19.56
CA ILE A 84 27.21 -6.76 -19.39
C ILE A 84 27.56 -7.35 -18.02
N GLY A 85 28.62 -8.15 -17.98
CA GLY A 85 29.12 -8.78 -16.76
C GLY A 85 28.37 -10.06 -16.36
N LEU A 86 27.60 -10.69 -17.29
CA LEU A 86 27.02 -12.01 -17.03
C LEU A 86 28.15 -12.99 -16.68
N GLY A 87 28.03 -13.69 -15.52
CA GLY A 87 29.05 -14.59 -15.01
C GLY A 87 30.24 -13.92 -14.31
N ALA A 88 30.34 -12.58 -14.28
CA ALA A 88 31.35 -11.91 -13.47
C ALA A 88 31.06 -12.08 -11.96
N ALA A 89 32.13 -12.04 -11.15
CA ALA A 89 32.00 -12.11 -9.69
C ALA A 89 31.13 -10.96 -9.15
N PRO A 90 30.31 -11.20 -8.11
CA PRO A 90 29.66 -10.11 -7.39
C PRO A 90 30.69 -9.09 -6.92
N GLY A 91 30.36 -7.78 -7.02
CA GLY A 91 31.30 -6.71 -6.66
C GLY A 91 32.30 -6.35 -7.76
N THR A 92 32.29 -7.03 -8.94
CA THR A 92 33.13 -6.59 -10.06
C THR A 92 32.88 -5.11 -10.38
N VAL A 93 33.97 -4.33 -10.41
CA VAL A 93 33.92 -2.88 -10.68
C VAL A 93 33.95 -2.61 -12.18
N PHE A 94 33.03 -1.77 -12.63
CA PHE A 94 32.97 -1.33 -14.02
C PHE A 94 33.31 0.16 -14.14
N ARG A 95 34.04 0.54 -15.16
CA ARG A 95 34.10 1.92 -15.65
C ARG A 95 33.30 2.01 -16.94
N SER A 96 32.17 2.70 -16.88
CA SER A 96 31.15 2.65 -17.93
C SER A 96 30.71 1.20 -18.22
N ARG A 97 31.14 0.61 -19.32
CA ARG A 97 30.74 -0.72 -19.81
C ARG A 97 31.86 -1.76 -19.71
N VAL A 98 33.02 -1.40 -19.18
CA VAL A 98 34.23 -2.23 -19.16
C VAL A 98 34.59 -2.63 -17.74
N ALA A 99 34.72 -3.93 -17.49
CA ALA A 99 35.24 -4.43 -16.22
C ALA A 99 36.69 -4.00 -16.01
N THR A 100 37.00 -3.45 -14.85
CA THR A 100 38.35 -2.95 -14.54
C THR A 100 39.31 -4.03 -14.10
N GLY A 101 38.81 -5.24 -13.79
CA GLY A 101 39.56 -6.32 -13.13
C GLY A 101 39.56 -6.22 -11.61
N GLU A 102 39.03 -5.15 -11.03
CA GLU A 102 38.84 -4.96 -9.61
C GLU A 102 37.52 -5.58 -9.13
N VAL A 103 37.52 -6.16 -7.93
CA VAL A 103 36.33 -6.66 -7.25
C VAL A 103 36.22 -5.98 -5.90
N TRP A 104 35.21 -5.16 -5.71
CA TRP A 104 34.89 -4.49 -4.45
C TRP A 104 34.48 -5.53 -3.39
N GLN A 105 35.06 -5.45 -2.20
CA GLN A 105 34.88 -6.43 -1.12
C GLN A 105 34.08 -5.89 0.08
N GLY A 106 33.44 -4.71 -0.07
CA GLY A 106 32.67 -4.08 1.02
C GLY A 106 33.40 -2.95 1.73
N GLU A 107 34.59 -2.57 1.29
CA GLU A 107 35.32 -1.41 1.84
C GLU A 107 34.57 -0.12 1.61
N ALA A 108 34.63 0.81 2.60
CA ALA A 108 34.01 2.11 2.47
C ALA A 108 34.71 2.96 1.38
N ARG A 109 33.94 3.49 0.44
CA ARG A 109 34.40 4.40 -0.61
C ARG A 109 33.43 5.57 -0.76
N GLU A 110 33.99 6.75 -0.98
CA GLU A 110 33.22 7.95 -1.30
C GLU A 110 32.70 7.92 -2.74
N GLU A 111 33.45 7.25 -3.64
CA GLU A 111 33.06 7.10 -5.04
C GLU A 111 31.78 6.25 -5.17
N ASP A 112 30.93 6.68 -6.09
CA ASP A 112 29.78 5.93 -6.54
C ASP A 112 30.22 4.89 -7.59
N LEU A 113 30.27 3.63 -7.19
CA LEU A 113 30.79 2.55 -8.05
C LEU A 113 29.65 1.91 -8.86
N ILE A 114 29.95 1.62 -10.12
CA ILE A 114 29.15 0.73 -10.96
C ILE A 114 29.62 -0.69 -10.71
N LEU A 115 28.78 -1.53 -10.10
CA LEU A 115 29.17 -2.85 -9.62
C LEU A 115 28.37 -3.97 -10.24
N THR A 116 28.98 -5.14 -10.28
CA THR A 116 28.35 -6.46 -10.41
C THR A 116 27.76 -6.78 -11.78
N ARG A 117 26.83 -5.98 -12.30
CA ARG A 117 26.20 -6.08 -13.63
C ARG A 117 25.90 -4.69 -14.15
N VAL A 118 25.95 -4.55 -15.47
CA VAL A 118 25.54 -3.32 -16.16
C VAL A 118 24.51 -3.70 -17.23
N LEU A 119 23.27 -3.26 -17.04
CA LEU A 119 22.19 -3.41 -17.97
C LEU A 119 21.98 -2.05 -18.65
N THR A 120 22.41 -1.93 -19.90
CA THR A 120 22.36 -0.63 -20.59
C THR A 120 20.97 -0.36 -21.13
N LEU A 121 20.53 0.91 -21.05
CA LEU A 121 19.25 1.35 -21.56
C LEU A 121 19.39 2.09 -22.88
N GLU A 122 18.48 1.81 -23.80
CA GLU A 122 18.25 2.59 -25.00
C GLU A 122 16.88 3.27 -24.94
N GLY A 123 16.84 4.59 -25.14
CA GLY A 123 15.59 5.34 -25.15
C GLY A 123 14.74 5.03 -26.37
N LEU A 124 13.41 5.06 -26.23
CA LEU A 124 12.45 4.77 -27.30
C LEU A 124 11.54 5.96 -27.64
N GLU A 125 11.69 7.09 -26.93
CA GLU A 125 10.84 8.28 -27.12
C GLU A 125 11.70 9.45 -27.66
N PRO A 126 11.58 9.77 -28.95
CA PRO A 126 12.34 10.87 -29.58
C PRO A 126 12.12 12.21 -28.86
N GLY A 127 13.22 12.94 -28.55
CA GLY A 127 13.18 14.22 -27.84
C GLY A 127 12.92 14.14 -26.33
N VAL A 128 12.69 12.95 -25.80
CA VAL A 128 12.51 12.72 -24.35
C VAL A 128 13.70 11.97 -23.77
N ASN A 129 14.07 10.85 -24.37
CA ASN A 129 15.16 9.98 -23.94
C ASN A 129 15.94 9.35 -25.11
N GLN A 130 15.61 9.76 -26.35
CA GLN A 130 16.26 9.34 -27.58
C GLN A 130 16.55 10.54 -28.48
N GLY A 131 17.74 10.58 -29.07
CA GLY A 131 18.20 11.60 -30.01
C GLY A 131 19.07 12.69 -29.40
N PRO A 132 19.48 13.70 -30.19
CA PRO A 132 20.49 14.68 -29.79
C PRO A 132 20.15 15.41 -28.50
N GLY A 133 21.11 15.43 -27.56
CA GLY A 133 21.01 16.16 -26.29
C GLY A 133 20.14 15.49 -25.22
N CYS A 134 19.56 14.29 -25.49
CA CYS A 134 18.76 13.58 -24.49
C CYS A 134 18.89 12.05 -24.55
N ASP A 135 19.79 11.52 -25.39
CA ASP A 135 19.89 10.09 -25.63
C ASP A 135 20.38 9.31 -24.41
N SER A 136 19.57 8.41 -23.90
CA SER A 136 19.86 7.61 -22.68
C SER A 136 21.09 6.73 -22.85
N ARG A 137 21.36 6.21 -24.06
CA ARG A 137 22.49 5.36 -24.36
C ARG A 137 23.81 6.15 -24.42
N GLU A 138 23.79 7.35 -25.04
CA GLU A 138 24.92 8.27 -25.08
C GLU A 138 25.25 8.83 -23.69
N ARG A 139 24.22 9.15 -22.91
CA ARG A 139 24.30 9.59 -21.51
C ARG A 139 24.72 8.47 -20.55
N THR A 140 24.94 7.25 -21.02
CA THR A 140 25.38 6.10 -20.21
C THR A 140 24.45 5.77 -19.04
N ILE A 141 23.14 5.79 -19.28
CA ILE A 141 22.14 5.43 -18.28
C ILE A 141 22.01 3.90 -18.21
N TYR A 142 22.17 3.37 -16.99
CA TYR A 142 22.18 1.92 -16.71
C TYR A 142 21.29 1.54 -15.55
N LEU A 143 20.91 0.25 -15.50
CA LEU A 143 20.57 -0.44 -14.27
C LEU A 143 21.83 -1.17 -13.80
N HIS A 144 22.31 -0.97 -12.58
CA HIS A 144 23.57 -1.57 -12.10
C HIS A 144 23.60 -1.75 -10.58
N GLY A 145 24.49 -2.61 -10.09
CA GLY A 145 24.78 -2.74 -8.67
C GLY A 145 25.56 -1.56 -8.10
N THR A 146 25.52 -1.35 -6.78
CA THR A 146 26.15 -0.19 -6.11
C THR A 146 26.89 -0.59 -4.84
N ASN A 147 27.89 0.20 -4.43
CA ASN A 147 28.51 0.14 -3.12
C ASN A 147 27.72 0.89 -2.04
N GLN A 148 26.61 1.55 -2.39
CA GLN A 148 25.77 2.33 -1.48
C GLN A 148 24.39 1.66 -1.25
N GLU A 149 24.38 0.34 -1.04
CA GLU A 149 23.11 -0.42 -0.88
C GLU A 149 22.24 0.09 0.29
N ALA A 150 22.84 0.65 1.35
CA ALA A 150 22.11 1.23 2.47
C ALA A 150 21.27 2.45 2.09
N ARG A 151 21.50 3.05 0.92
CA ARG A 151 20.75 4.21 0.40
C ARG A 151 19.73 3.84 -0.69
N LEU A 152 19.51 2.56 -0.94
CA LEU A 152 18.42 2.12 -1.81
C LEU A 152 17.06 2.48 -1.18
N GLY A 153 16.14 2.97 -1.99
CA GLY A 153 14.89 3.58 -1.53
C GLY A 153 14.94 5.11 -1.51
N GLU A 154 16.13 5.71 -1.66
CA GLU A 154 16.34 7.16 -1.77
C GLU A 154 16.80 7.54 -3.19
N ALA A 155 16.41 8.73 -3.66
CA ALA A 155 16.87 9.30 -4.92
C ALA A 155 18.24 9.97 -4.71
N VAL A 156 19.34 9.25 -4.98
CA VAL A 156 20.72 9.72 -4.68
C VAL A 156 21.75 9.39 -5.77
N SER A 157 21.32 8.85 -6.92
CA SER A 157 22.24 8.54 -8.03
C SER A 157 22.60 9.79 -8.86
N HIS A 158 23.48 9.61 -9.84
CA HIS A 158 23.85 10.61 -10.81
C HIS A 158 23.19 10.41 -12.20
N GLY A 159 22.05 9.70 -12.24
CA GLY A 159 21.28 9.48 -13.48
C GLY A 159 20.90 8.01 -13.68
N CYS A 160 21.77 7.08 -13.34
CA CYS A 160 21.51 5.64 -13.41
C CYS A 160 20.47 5.17 -12.38
N VAL A 161 19.93 3.98 -12.58
CA VAL A 161 19.08 3.29 -11.61
C VAL A 161 19.93 2.24 -10.90
N ARG A 162 20.21 2.44 -9.62
CA ARG A 162 21.03 1.54 -8.81
C ARG A 162 20.18 0.48 -8.14
N LEU A 163 20.73 -0.73 -8.02
CA LEU A 163 20.14 -1.88 -7.35
C LEU A 163 21.14 -2.46 -6.33
N ALA A 164 20.64 -3.30 -5.43
CA ALA A 164 21.51 -4.16 -4.65
C ALA A 164 22.27 -5.14 -5.56
N ASN A 165 23.50 -5.50 -5.18
CA ASN A 165 24.36 -6.35 -5.99
C ASN A 165 23.75 -7.75 -6.25
N GLY A 166 23.10 -8.34 -5.25
CA GLY A 166 22.34 -9.58 -5.43
C GLY A 166 21.13 -9.41 -6.35
N ALA A 167 20.38 -8.33 -6.17
CA ALA A 167 19.18 -8.05 -6.95
C ALA A 167 19.47 -7.81 -8.44
N VAL A 168 20.57 -7.12 -8.77
CA VAL A 168 20.93 -6.91 -10.19
C VAL A 168 21.43 -8.20 -10.87
N ILE A 169 21.97 -9.16 -10.12
CA ILE A 169 22.29 -10.50 -10.65
C ILE A 169 21.01 -11.21 -11.06
N ASP A 170 20.07 -11.35 -10.11
CA ASP A 170 18.80 -12.03 -10.34
C ASP A 170 18.02 -11.38 -11.49
N LEU A 171 17.96 -10.05 -11.52
CA LEU A 171 17.31 -9.31 -12.59
C LEU A 171 17.98 -9.52 -13.95
N ALA A 172 19.31 -9.51 -14.00
CA ALA A 172 20.07 -9.72 -15.23
C ALA A 172 19.87 -11.12 -15.84
N GLU A 173 19.63 -12.13 -15.00
CA GLU A 173 19.32 -13.49 -15.45
C GLU A 173 17.91 -13.62 -16.01
N LEU A 174 16.96 -12.86 -15.44
CA LEU A 174 15.57 -12.85 -15.88
C LEU A 174 15.35 -12.04 -17.16
N LEU A 175 16.14 -10.98 -17.40
CA LEU A 175 15.96 -10.04 -18.52
C LEU A 175 16.57 -10.57 -19.83
N ARG A 176 16.05 -10.05 -20.93
CA ARG A 176 16.54 -10.26 -22.30
C ARG A 176 16.84 -8.92 -22.95
N GLU A 177 17.75 -8.92 -23.92
CA GLU A 177 17.93 -7.75 -24.78
C GLU A 177 16.63 -7.49 -25.56
N GLY A 178 16.23 -6.24 -25.64
CA GLY A 178 14.94 -5.82 -26.18
C GLY A 178 13.79 -5.81 -25.16
N ASP A 179 13.93 -6.36 -23.94
CA ASP A 179 12.87 -6.27 -22.93
C ASP A 179 12.56 -4.78 -22.64
N PRO A 180 11.28 -4.36 -22.73
CA PRO A 180 10.87 -3.00 -22.43
C PRO A 180 11.12 -2.59 -20.98
N VAL A 181 11.53 -1.33 -20.79
CA VAL A 181 11.73 -0.70 -19.50
C VAL A 181 10.99 0.63 -19.48
N LEU A 182 10.12 0.82 -18.52
CA LEU A 182 9.44 2.08 -18.28
C LEU A 182 10.02 2.75 -17.03
N VAL A 183 10.64 3.93 -17.20
CA VAL A 183 10.93 4.84 -16.08
C VAL A 183 9.68 5.70 -15.85
N ALA A 184 8.87 5.27 -14.90
CA ALA A 184 7.55 5.85 -14.65
C ALA A 184 7.65 7.03 -13.69
N VAL A 185 7.08 8.18 -14.14
CA VAL A 185 6.95 9.40 -13.33
C VAL A 185 5.46 9.62 -13.10
N GLU A 186 5.04 9.68 -11.86
CA GLU A 186 3.67 10.06 -11.52
C GLU A 186 3.45 11.56 -11.75
N GLY A 187 2.31 11.91 -12.37
CA GLY A 187 1.79 13.27 -12.32
C GLY A 187 1.23 13.58 -10.92
N ALA A 188 1.13 14.84 -10.56
CA ALA A 188 0.64 15.31 -9.26
C ALA A 188 -0.77 14.82 -8.88
N ASP A 189 -1.53 14.26 -9.83
CA ASP A 189 -2.92 13.81 -9.67
C ASP A 189 -3.10 12.28 -9.68
N ALA A 190 -2.05 11.50 -9.42
CA ALA A 190 -2.07 10.04 -9.63
C ALA A 190 -2.74 9.24 -8.48
N GLY A 191 -3.33 9.86 -7.49
CA GLY A 191 -4.00 9.18 -6.37
C GLY A 191 -3.07 8.20 -5.64
N LEU A 192 -3.55 6.97 -5.38
CA LEU A 192 -2.72 5.90 -4.81
C LEU A 192 -1.73 5.28 -5.82
N GLY A 193 -1.74 5.74 -7.06
CA GLY A 193 -0.92 5.20 -8.16
C GLY A 193 -1.23 3.74 -8.51
N LEU A 194 -2.42 3.26 -8.16
CA LEU A 194 -2.87 1.89 -8.41
C LEU A 194 -3.63 1.74 -9.73
N GLY A 195 -3.90 2.86 -10.44
CA GLY A 195 -4.78 2.91 -11.61
C GLY A 195 -6.25 2.77 -11.27
N ARG A 196 -7.09 2.49 -12.27
CA ARG A 196 -8.51 2.31 -12.07
C ARG A 196 -8.80 1.00 -11.34
N LEU A 197 -9.34 1.12 -10.12
CA LEU A 197 -9.80 -0.02 -9.33
C LEU A 197 -11.30 -0.25 -9.56
N HIS A 198 -11.69 -1.51 -9.70
CA HIS A 198 -13.09 -1.91 -9.74
C HIS A 198 -13.45 -2.74 -8.52
N PHE A 199 -14.44 -2.30 -7.74
CA PHE A 199 -14.88 -2.98 -6.52
C PHE A 199 -16.13 -3.81 -6.78
N ALA A 200 -16.00 -5.13 -6.87
CA ALA A 200 -17.12 -6.05 -6.96
C ALA A 200 -17.77 -6.22 -5.57
N GLY A 201 -19.08 -5.96 -5.47
CA GLY A 201 -19.81 -5.92 -4.18
C GLY A 201 -19.54 -4.64 -3.38
N VAL A 202 -19.44 -3.49 -4.04
CA VAL A 202 -19.08 -2.19 -3.44
C VAL A 202 -20.08 -1.69 -2.39
N GLY A 203 -21.31 -2.20 -2.37
CA GLY A 203 -22.33 -1.87 -1.37
C GLY A 203 -22.09 -2.45 0.03
N GLY A 204 -21.16 -3.39 0.20
CA GLY A 204 -20.78 -3.91 1.51
C GLY A 204 -20.01 -2.88 2.34
N SER A 205 -20.20 -2.85 3.69
CA SER A 205 -19.63 -1.82 4.57
C SER A 205 -18.11 -1.69 4.46
N GLY A 206 -17.37 -2.79 4.55
CA GLY A 206 -15.91 -2.76 4.44
C GLY A 206 -15.42 -2.50 3.01
N MET A 207 -16.20 -2.86 1.99
CA MET A 207 -15.89 -2.57 0.58
C MET A 207 -16.13 -1.11 0.24
N SER A 208 -17.27 -0.55 0.67
CA SER A 208 -17.61 0.86 0.47
C SER A 208 -16.62 1.79 1.13
N ALA A 209 -16.18 1.49 2.37
CA ALA A 209 -15.18 2.28 3.08
C ALA A 209 -13.85 2.33 2.32
N LEU A 210 -13.36 1.18 1.86
CA LEU A 210 -12.11 1.07 1.13
C LEU A 210 -12.19 1.75 -0.25
N ALA A 211 -13.32 1.58 -0.96
CA ALA A 211 -13.56 2.23 -2.25
C ALA A 211 -13.60 3.76 -2.13
N GLN A 212 -14.32 4.29 -1.12
CA GLN A 212 -14.36 5.73 -0.82
C GLN A 212 -12.96 6.26 -0.49
N PHE A 213 -12.21 5.58 0.37
CA PHE A 213 -10.85 6.00 0.69
C PHE A 213 -9.97 6.11 -0.57
N CYS A 214 -10.00 5.09 -1.44
CA CYS A 214 -9.25 5.13 -2.70
C CYS A 214 -9.67 6.28 -3.61
N ALA A 215 -10.98 6.52 -3.76
CA ALA A 215 -11.52 7.62 -4.57
C ALA A 215 -11.14 8.99 -4.00
N LEU A 216 -11.29 9.19 -2.69
CA LEU A 216 -10.91 10.43 -2.00
C LEU A 216 -9.40 10.71 -2.04
N LYS A 217 -8.56 9.67 -2.14
CA LYS A 217 -7.11 9.78 -2.42
C LYS A 217 -6.80 10.05 -3.90
N GLY A 218 -7.83 10.25 -4.75
CA GLY A 218 -7.68 10.61 -6.17
C GLY A 218 -7.49 9.41 -7.12
N SER A 219 -7.64 8.15 -6.65
CA SER A 219 -7.62 7.00 -7.54
C SER A 219 -8.91 6.93 -8.36
N PRO A 220 -8.87 6.62 -9.66
CA PRO A 220 -10.08 6.30 -10.41
C PRO A 220 -10.74 5.03 -9.87
N VAL A 221 -11.96 5.15 -9.36
CA VAL A 221 -12.69 4.02 -8.76
C VAL A 221 -14.01 3.80 -9.48
N SER A 222 -14.30 2.53 -9.75
CA SER A 222 -15.63 2.06 -10.15
C SER A 222 -16.06 0.92 -9.23
N GLY A 223 -17.35 0.68 -9.16
CA GLY A 223 -17.88 -0.43 -8.37
C GLY A 223 -19.16 -0.99 -8.95
N SER A 224 -19.44 -2.23 -8.68
CA SER A 224 -20.68 -2.94 -9.00
C SER A 224 -21.26 -3.59 -7.76
N ASP A 225 -22.58 -3.70 -7.73
CA ASP A 225 -23.27 -4.43 -6.66
C ASP A 225 -24.64 -4.90 -7.16
N ARG A 226 -24.95 -6.18 -6.95
CA ARG A 226 -26.23 -6.76 -7.39
C ARG A 226 -27.45 -6.10 -6.75
N SER A 227 -27.33 -5.50 -5.57
CA SER A 227 -28.40 -4.74 -4.94
C SER A 227 -28.67 -3.42 -5.67
N PHE A 228 -27.63 -2.79 -6.18
CA PHE A 228 -27.76 -1.56 -6.97
C PHE A 228 -28.36 -1.83 -8.36
N ASP A 229 -28.02 -2.97 -8.98
CA ASP A 229 -28.61 -3.40 -10.26
C ASP A 229 -30.13 -3.68 -10.14
N ARG A 230 -30.58 -4.09 -8.95
CA ARG A 230 -32.01 -4.28 -8.63
C ARG A 230 -32.72 -3.01 -8.22
N GLY A 231 -32.02 -1.86 -8.19
CA GLY A 231 -32.57 -0.60 -7.70
C GLY A 231 -32.75 -0.52 -6.18
N GLU A 232 -32.14 -1.45 -5.45
CA GLU A 232 -32.10 -1.45 -3.99
C GLU A 232 -31.06 -0.46 -3.47
N ARG A 233 -31.26 0.10 -2.25
CA ARG A 233 -30.33 1.00 -1.54
C ARG A 233 -29.90 2.23 -2.36
N PRO A 234 -30.82 3.01 -2.94
CA PRO A 234 -30.49 4.15 -3.80
C PRO A 234 -29.69 5.24 -3.06
N GLU A 235 -29.93 5.42 -1.77
CA GLU A 235 -29.18 6.38 -0.93
C GLU A 235 -27.70 6.00 -0.80
N ALA A 236 -27.41 4.73 -0.55
CA ALA A 236 -26.03 4.21 -0.47
C ALA A 236 -25.29 4.38 -1.81
N ARG A 237 -25.97 4.09 -2.92
CA ARG A 237 -25.44 4.32 -4.25
C ARG A 237 -25.12 5.81 -4.49
N ALA A 238 -26.05 6.72 -4.14
CA ALA A 238 -25.84 8.16 -4.30
C ALA A 238 -24.64 8.69 -3.49
N LEU A 239 -24.42 8.18 -2.26
CA LEU A 239 -23.27 8.54 -1.43
C LEU A 239 -21.94 8.09 -2.05
N LEU A 240 -21.89 6.89 -2.66
CA LEU A 240 -20.70 6.43 -3.37
C LEU A 240 -20.42 7.28 -4.63
N GLU A 241 -21.46 7.58 -5.40
CA GLU A 241 -21.34 8.44 -6.58
C GLU A 241 -20.89 9.86 -6.22
N ALA A 242 -21.34 10.40 -5.07
CA ALA A 242 -20.90 11.69 -4.55
C ALA A 242 -19.40 11.71 -4.17
N CYS A 243 -18.83 10.55 -3.81
CA CYS A 243 -17.39 10.39 -3.59
C CYS A 243 -16.59 10.23 -4.89
N GLY A 244 -17.22 10.31 -6.07
CA GLY A 244 -16.56 10.15 -7.37
C GLY A 244 -16.44 8.68 -7.82
N ILE A 245 -17.11 7.73 -7.16
CA ILE A 245 -17.11 6.32 -7.53
C ILE A 245 -18.14 6.09 -8.64
N ARG A 246 -17.71 5.55 -9.78
CA ARG A 246 -18.61 5.19 -10.87
C ARG A 246 -19.30 3.87 -10.60
N ILE A 247 -20.60 3.87 -10.35
CA ILE A 247 -21.39 2.64 -10.16
C ILE A 247 -21.81 2.09 -11.53
N LEU A 248 -21.38 0.88 -11.83
CA LEU A 248 -21.56 0.18 -13.10
C LEU A 248 -22.31 -1.15 -12.87
N PRO A 249 -22.98 -1.70 -13.91
CA PRO A 249 -23.60 -3.02 -13.81
C PRO A 249 -22.60 -4.12 -13.45
N GLN A 250 -23.04 -5.12 -12.71
CA GLN A 250 -22.24 -6.29 -12.34
C GLN A 250 -22.31 -7.36 -13.45
N ASP A 251 -21.88 -7.00 -14.66
CA ASP A 251 -21.96 -7.81 -15.88
C ASP A 251 -20.60 -8.21 -16.47
N GLY A 252 -19.51 -7.85 -15.79
CA GLY A 252 -18.13 -8.11 -16.20
C GLY A 252 -17.52 -7.04 -17.11
N SER A 253 -18.31 -6.13 -17.68
CA SER A 253 -17.79 -5.10 -18.61
C SER A 253 -16.83 -4.12 -17.95
N ALA A 254 -17.03 -3.84 -16.65
CA ALA A 254 -16.21 -2.91 -15.87
C ALA A 254 -14.85 -3.50 -15.43
N ALA A 255 -14.73 -4.81 -15.45
CA ALA A 255 -13.57 -5.53 -14.91
C ALA A 255 -12.42 -5.73 -15.95
N VAL A 256 -12.55 -5.14 -17.12
CA VAL A 256 -11.62 -5.28 -18.26
C VAL A 256 -11.13 -3.92 -18.77
N GLY A 257 -10.36 -3.91 -19.84
CA GLY A 257 -9.83 -2.70 -20.47
C GLY A 257 -8.77 -2.04 -19.60
N ASP A 258 -9.00 -0.79 -19.19
CA ASP A 258 -8.10 0.00 -18.34
C ASP A 258 -8.17 -0.36 -16.85
N CYS A 259 -8.91 -1.42 -16.47
CA CYS A 259 -8.99 -1.89 -15.10
C CYS A 259 -7.64 -2.46 -14.64
N ALA A 260 -7.03 -1.81 -13.64
CA ALA A 260 -5.76 -2.25 -13.08
C ALA A 260 -5.92 -3.44 -12.13
N ALA A 261 -7.02 -3.49 -11.38
CA ALA A 261 -7.38 -4.61 -10.52
C ALA A 261 -8.88 -4.61 -10.19
N VAL A 262 -9.45 -5.80 -10.00
CA VAL A 262 -10.76 -6.01 -9.37
C VAL A 262 -10.54 -6.31 -7.91
N VAL A 263 -11.22 -5.57 -7.03
CA VAL A 263 -11.19 -5.76 -5.58
C VAL A 263 -12.46 -6.47 -5.14
N CYS A 264 -12.33 -7.55 -4.37
CA CYS A 264 -13.46 -8.31 -3.85
C CYS A 264 -13.27 -8.67 -2.37
N SER A 265 -14.35 -9.09 -1.71
CA SER A 265 -14.33 -9.65 -0.35
C SER A 265 -14.64 -11.16 -0.39
N THR A 266 -14.50 -11.82 0.74
CA THR A 266 -14.92 -13.24 0.93
C THR A 266 -16.40 -13.47 0.63
N ALA A 267 -17.25 -12.44 0.68
CA ALA A 267 -18.68 -12.53 0.36
C ALA A 267 -18.97 -12.52 -1.15
N VAL A 268 -17.96 -12.20 -1.99
CA VAL A 268 -18.09 -12.20 -3.44
C VAL A 268 -17.69 -13.56 -3.98
N GLU A 269 -18.63 -14.25 -4.60
CA GLU A 269 -18.41 -15.57 -5.18
C GLU A 269 -17.51 -15.51 -6.42
N ASP A 270 -16.73 -16.55 -6.67
CA ASP A 270 -15.87 -16.67 -7.85
C ASP A 270 -16.63 -16.68 -9.20
N THR A 271 -17.93 -16.91 -9.14
CA THR A 271 -18.87 -16.91 -10.28
C THR A 271 -19.41 -15.54 -10.65
N VAL A 272 -19.12 -14.51 -9.85
CA VAL A 272 -19.56 -13.13 -10.16
C VAL A 272 -18.96 -12.68 -11.50
N PRO A 273 -19.76 -12.11 -12.43
CA PRO A 273 -19.32 -11.77 -13.77
C PRO A 273 -18.04 -10.94 -13.81
N ASP A 274 -17.87 -9.99 -12.89
CA ASP A 274 -16.68 -9.13 -12.82
C ASP A 274 -15.42 -9.93 -12.47
N VAL A 275 -15.52 -10.90 -11.57
CA VAL A 275 -14.40 -11.79 -11.19
C VAL A 275 -14.03 -12.71 -12.35
N VAL A 276 -15.04 -13.27 -13.02
CA VAL A 276 -14.86 -14.16 -14.18
C VAL A 276 -14.21 -13.40 -15.34
N ALA A 277 -14.71 -12.20 -15.66
CA ALA A 277 -14.19 -11.36 -16.74
C ALA A 277 -12.75 -10.89 -16.45
N ALA A 278 -12.45 -10.46 -15.22
CA ALA A 278 -11.12 -10.07 -14.80
C ALA A 278 -10.10 -11.21 -14.99
N ARG A 279 -10.42 -12.42 -14.51
CA ARG A 279 -9.56 -13.59 -14.66
C ARG A 279 -9.34 -13.97 -16.12
N ALA A 280 -10.38 -13.94 -16.94
CA ALA A 280 -10.29 -14.23 -18.37
C ALA A 280 -9.41 -13.21 -19.12
N ALA A 281 -9.45 -11.94 -18.71
CA ALA A 281 -8.64 -10.86 -19.27
C ALA A 281 -7.24 -10.73 -18.64
N GLY A 282 -6.89 -11.58 -17.65
CA GLY A 282 -5.63 -11.47 -16.91
C GLY A 282 -5.53 -10.23 -16.02
N VAL A 283 -6.67 -9.60 -15.67
CA VAL A 283 -6.73 -8.51 -14.69
C VAL A 283 -6.61 -9.10 -13.28
N PRO A 284 -5.71 -8.59 -12.42
CA PRO A 284 -5.59 -9.06 -11.05
C PRO A 284 -6.90 -8.97 -10.29
N VAL A 285 -7.24 -10.04 -9.55
CA VAL A 285 -8.34 -10.03 -8.57
C VAL A 285 -7.71 -9.98 -7.19
N LEU A 286 -7.92 -8.87 -6.47
CA LEU A 286 -7.38 -8.61 -5.15
C LEU A 286 -8.44 -8.88 -4.08
N HIS A 287 -8.05 -9.53 -3.01
CA HIS A 287 -8.89 -9.51 -1.81
C HIS A 287 -8.80 -8.12 -1.15
N ARG A 288 -9.92 -7.61 -0.59
CA ARG A 288 -9.98 -6.30 0.09
C ARG A 288 -8.87 -6.11 1.12
N SER A 289 -8.49 -7.18 1.83
CA SER A 289 -7.43 -7.14 2.83
C SER A 289 -6.03 -6.97 2.26
N GLU A 290 -5.79 -7.37 1.01
CA GLU A 290 -4.51 -7.15 0.33
C GLU A 290 -4.32 -5.67 0.01
N LEU A 291 -5.38 -5.03 -0.50
CA LEU A 291 -5.37 -3.59 -0.74
C LEU A 291 -5.26 -2.81 0.59
N LEU A 292 -6.01 -3.21 1.63
CA LEU A 292 -5.94 -2.57 2.94
C LEU A 292 -4.54 -2.75 3.58
N ALA A 293 -3.91 -3.92 3.47
CA ALA A 293 -2.55 -4.14 3.95
C ALA A 293 -1.53 -3.23 3.25
N HIS A 294 -1.71 -3.00 1.95
CA HIS A 294 -0.90 -2.03 1.21
C HIS A 294 -1.05 -0.61 1.76
N LEU A 295 -2.28 -0.17 2.05
CA LEU A 295 -2.54 1.14 2.66
C LEU A 295 -1.94 1.26 4.06
N VAL A 296 -2.08 0.20 4.88
CA VAL A 296 -1.48 0.11 6.23
C VAL A 296 0.04 0.29 6.18
N ALA A 297 0.70 -0.35 5.22
CA ALA A 297 2.15 -0.24 5.06
C ALA A 297 2.61 1.15 4.57
N ALA A 298 1.75 1.83 3.79
CA ALA A 298 2.03 3.15 3.22
C ALA A 298 1.78 4.33 4.19
N HIS A 299 1.13 4.08 5.33
CA HIS A 299 0.77 5.11 6.30
C HIS A 299 1.31 4.77 7.69
N ARG A 300 1.36 5.78 8.57
CA ARG A 300 1.51 5.56 10.01
C ARG A 300 0.16 5.14 10.60
N THR A 301 -0.07 3.84 10.66
CA THR A 301 -1.40 3.28 10.93
C THR A 301 -1.58 2.87 12.38
N VAL A 302 -2.75 3.21 12.95
CA VAL A 302 -3.31 2.59 14.17
C VAL A 302 -4.35 1.58 13.71
N ALA A 303 -4.14 0.30 14.03
CA ALA A 303 -5.04 -0.80 13.67
C ALA A 303 -5.71 -1.37 14.91
N VAL A 304 -7.04 -1.26 14.96
CA VAL A 304 -7.85 -1.70 16.11
C VAL A 304 -8.48 -3.05 15.80
N THR A 305 -8.20 -4.04 16.65
CA THR A 305 -8.77 -5.40 16.57
C THR A 305 -9.30 -5.87 17.91
N GLY A 306 -10.09 -6.93 17.90
CA GLY A 306 -10.76 -7.51 19.06
C GLY A 306 -12.11 -8.08 18.65
N THR A 307 -12.61 -9.05 19.39
CA THR A 307 -13.93 -9.64 19.10
C THR A 307 -15.05 -8.59 19.18
N SER A 308 -14.96 -7.65 20.11
CA SER A 308 -15.95 -6.59 20.33
C SER A 308 -15.27 -5.24 20.55
N GLY A 309 -15.99 -4.13 20.25
CA GLY A 309 -15.53 -2.76 20.50
C GLY A 309 -14.70 -2.15 19.35
N LYS A 310 -14.35 -2.89 18.29
CA LYS A 310 -13.49 -2.42 17.18
C LYS A 310 -13.94 -1.08 16.61
N SER A 311 -15.16 -1.00 16.08
CA SER A 311 -15.71 0.21 15.45
C SER A 311 -15.79 1.39 16.43
N THR A 312 -16.20 1.13 17.69
CA THR A 312 -16.28 2.15 18.74
C THR A 312 -14.91 2.73 19.07
N THR A 313 -13.91 1.87 19.30
CA THR A 313 -12.54 2.31 19.59
C THR A 313 -11.92 3.01 18.37
N THR A 314 -12.14 2.50 17.16
CA THR A 314 -11.69 3.15 15.91
C THR A 314 -12.24 4.58 15.79
N ALA A 315 -13.54 4.77 16.08
CA ALA A 315 -14.17 6.08 16.12
C ALA A 315 -13.53 6.98 17.17
N MET A 316 -13.34 6.49 18.39
CA MET A 316 -12.72 7.26 19.48
C MET A 316 -11.29 7.68 19.18
N VAL A 317 -10.45 6.78 18.64
CA VAL A 317 -9.08 7.12 18.20
C VAL A 317 -9.11 8.21 17.14
N PHE A 318 -9.98 8.06 16.14
CA PHE A 318 -10.12 9.05 15.06
C PHE A 318 -10.55 10.42 15.58
N GLU A 319 -11.58 10.47 16.44
CA GLU A 319 -12.10 11.72 17.01
C GLU A 319 -11.10 12.39 17.95
N LEU A 320 -10.38 11.62 18.77
CA LEU A 320 -9.32 12.13 19.64
C LEU A 320 -8.18 12.74 18.84
N LEU A 321 -7.72 12.07 17.80
CA LEU A 321 -6.67 12.61 16.91
C LEU A 321 -7.14 13.88 16.19
N ARG A 322 -8.39 13.93 15.71
CA ARG A 322 -8.97 15.16 15.13
C ARG A 322 -9.06 16.28 16.14
N GLY A 323 -9.54 15.98 17.35
CA GLY A 323 -9.61 16.93 18.45
C GLY A 323 -8.24 17.49 18.85
N ALA A 324 -7.19 16.69 18.73
CA ALA A 324 -5.79 17.09 18.92
C ALA A 324 -5.18 17.83 17.70
N GLY A 325 -5.97 18.14 16.66
CA GLY A 325 -5.53 18.86 15.47
C GLY A 325 -4.63 18.07 14.54
N ARG A 326 -4.70 16.72 14.56
CA ARG A 326 -3.79 15.84 13.80
C ARG A 326 -4.28 15.49 12.38
N ASP A 327 -5.53 15.76 12.07
CA ASP A 327 -6.19 15.47 10.78
C ASP A 327 -5.90 14.07 10.19
N PRO A 328 -6.30 12.98 10.90
CA PRO A 328 -6.08 11.61 10.47
C PRO A 328 -7.04 11.18 9.37
N SER A 329 -6.66 10.13 8.64
CA SER A 329 -7.56 9.36 7.80
C SER A 329 -8.20 8.21 8.59
N VAL A 330 -9.37 7.69 8.15
CA VAL A 330 -10.02 6.52 8.75
C VAL A 330 -10.65 5.61 7.70
N ILE A 331 -10.58 4.29 7.95
CA ILE A 331 -11.31 3.24 7.23
C ILE A 331 -11.92 2.31 8.29
N THR A 332 -13.24 2.24 8.36
CA THR A 332 -13.96 1.45 9.38
C THR A 332 -15.16 0.72 8.78
N GLY A 333 -15.60 -0.36 9.43
CA GLY A 333 -16.82 -1.08 9.08
C GLY A 333 -18.09 -0.41 9.61
N GLY A 334 -17.96 0.46 10.61
CA GLY A 334 -19.06 1.21 11.21
C GLY A 334 -19.19 2.63 10.69
N ASP A 335 -20.35 3.24 10.87
CA ASP A 335 -20.64 4.60 10.42
C ASP A 335 -20.37 5.59 11.57
N LEU A 336 -19.41 6.49 11.39
CA LEU A 336 -19.09 7.55 12.33
C LEU A 336 -20.09 8.71 12.20
N ARG A 337 -20.83 8.99 13.27
CA ARG A 337 -21.85 10.06 13.28
C ARG A 337 -21.27 11.43 12.93
N LEU A 338 -20.04 11.69 13.33
CA LEU A 338 -19.35 12.93 13.01
C LEU A 338 -19.24 13.12 11.48
N LEU A 339 -18.82 12.08 10.78
CA LEU A 339 -18.67 12.12 9.32
C LEU A 339 -20.03 12.12 8.60
N GLN A 340 -21.04 11.42 9.15
CA GLN A 340 -22.42 11.50 8.63
C GLN A 340 -23.00 12.91 8.74
N ALA A 341 -22.71 13.62 9.82
CA ALA A 341 -23.12 15.02 9.96
C ALA A 341 -22.44 15.95 8.95
N GLU A 342 -21.30 15.54 8.38
CA GLU A 342 -20.61 16.21 7.28
C GLU A 342 -21.16 15.81 5.88
N GLY A 343 -22.23 14.99 5.84
CA GLY A 343 -22.90 14.59 4.58
C GLY A 343 -22.26 13.42 3.84
N THR A 344 -21.37 12.66 4.51
CA THR A 344 -20.74 11.46 3.94
C THR A 344 -21.43 10.18 4.44
N TRP A 345 -21.02 9.01 3.91
CA TRP A 345 -21.49 7.71 4.43
C TRP A 345 -21.09 7.51 5.90
N GLY A 346 -19.91 7.97 6.30
CA GLY A 346 -19.44 7.89 7.68
C GLY A 346 -18.40 6.81 7.95
N ASN A 347 -18.06 5.97 6.97
CA ASN A 347 -17.16 4.84 7.18
C ASN A 347 -15.75 5.04 6.58
N ALA A 348 -15.51 6.17 5.92
CA ALA A 348 -14.20 6.56 5.42
C ALA A 348 -14.01 8.08 5.45
N HIS A 349 -12.77 8.51 5.72
CA HIS A 349 -12.32 9.90 5.61
C HIS A 349 -10.84 9.94 5.24
N VAL A 350 -10.47 10.95 4.48
CA VAL A 350 -9.07 11.22 4.12
C VAL A 350 -8.65 12.55 4.71
N GLY A 351 -7.76 12.49 5.69
CA GLY A 351 -7.09 13.65 6.30
C GLY A 351 -5.81 14.02 5.56
N ALA A 352 -5.25 15.18 5.88
CA ALA A 352 -4.03 15.68 5.29
C ALA A 352 -2.75 15.07 5.91
N SER A 353 -2.85 14.45 7.09
CA SER A 353 -1.70 13.79 7.73
C SER A 353 -1.42 12.40 7.15
N ASP A 354 -0.26 11.84 7.50
CA ASP A 354 0.12 10.44 7.21
C ASP A 354 -0.55 9.41 8.14
N LEU A 355 -1.34 9.88 9.11
CA LEU A 355 -2.02 9.03 10.08
C LEU A 355 -3.24 8.34 9.44
N LEU A 356 -3.32 7.03 9.62
CA LEU A 356 -4.46 6.21 9.21
C LEU A 356 -4.97 5.41 10.41
N VAL A 357 -6.27 5.48 10.69
CA VAL A 357 -6.93 4.62 11.69
C VAL A 357 -7.76 3.58 10.96
N ILE A 358 -7.58 2.31 11.28
CA ILE A 358 -8.36 1.22 10.67
C ILE A 358 -9.01 0.33 11.70
N GLU A 359 -10.18 -0.18 11.33
CA GLU A 359 -10.77 -1.36 11.94
C GLU A 359 -10.17 -2.61 11.27
N ALA A 360 -9.49 -3.46 12.05
CA ALA A 360 -8.82 -4.67 11.59
C ALA A 360 -9.60 -5.90 12.05
N ASP A 361 -10.30 -6.54 11.12
CA ASP A 361 -11.14 -7.70 11.38
C ASP A 361 -10.27 -8.98 11.51
N GLU A 362 -10.51 -9.76 12.56
CA GLU A 362 -9.85 -11.05 12.80
C GLU A 362 -10.62 -12.23 12.20
N SER A 363 -11.91 -12.04 11.86
CA SER A 363 -12.83 -13.13 11.53
C SER A 363 -12.47 -13.85 10.23
N ASP A 364 -11.93 -13.15 9.22
CA ASP A 364 -11.53 -13.73 7.94
C ASP A 364 -10.05 -14.16 7.90
N GLY A 365 -9.30 -13.96 8.99
CA GLY A 365 -7.87 -14.27 9.08
C GLY A 365 -6.97 -13.25 8.36
N SER A 366 -7.52 -12.15 7.89
CA SER A 366 -6.75 -11.10 7.19
C SER A 366 -5.80 -10.31 8.11
N LEU A 367 -6.04 -10.35 9.41
CA LEU A 367 -5.27 -9.64 10.44
C LEU A 367 -3.76 -9.86 10.33
N VAL A 368 -3.33 -11.07 9.97
CA VAL A 368 -1.91 -11.43 9.80
C VAL A 368 -1.21 -10.72 8.64
N ARG A 369 -1.95 -10.03 7.78
CA ARG A 369 -1.41 -9.25 6.65
C ARG A 369 -0.99 -7.84 7.05
N TYR A 370 -1.43 -7.35 8.21
CA TYR A 370 -1.26 -5.95 8.60
C TYR A 370 0.00 -5.75 9.44
N ALA A 371 0.82 -4.76 9.05
CA ALA A 371 2.00 -4.31 9.79
C ALA A 371 1.85 -2.83 10.19
N PRO A 372 0.95 -2.52 11.16
CA PRO A 372 0.68 -1.13 11.54
C PRO A 372 1.83 -0.53 12.35
N ALA A 373 1.82 0.81 12.51
CA ALA A 373 2.67 1.49 13.49
C ALA A 373 2.27 1.06 14.91
N VAL A 374 0.98 1.16 15.23
CA VAL A 374 0.44 0.78 16.54
C VAL A 374 -0.71 -0.21 16.35
N GLY A 375 -0.64 -1.33 17.06
CA GLY A 375 -1.73 -2.32 17.14
C GLY A 375 -2.51 -2.16 18.43
N VAL A 376 -3.84 -2.23 18.35
CA VAL A 376 -4.72 -2.22 19.52
C VAL A 376 -5.49 -3.54 19.56
N VAL A 377 -5.33 -4.32 20.62
CA VAL A 377 -6.07 -5.60 20.85
C VAL A 377 -6.96 -5.42 22.08
N LEU A 378 -8.25 -5.26 21.84
CA LEU A 378 -9.23 -4.93 22.89
C LEU A 378 -9.56 -6.10 23.78
N ASN A 379 -9.93 -7.22 23.18
CA ASN A 379 -10.40 -8.42 23.84
C ASN A 379 -10.29 -9.63 22.93
N LEU A 380 -10.42 -10.81 23.52
CA LEU A 380 -10.46 -12.08 22.82
C LEU A 380 -11.61 -12.90 23.39
N GLN A 381 -12.61 -13.17 22.57
CA GLN A 381 -13.75 -14.00 22.93
C GLN A 381 -13.98 -15.04 21.83
N ARG A 382 -14.64 -16.15 22.16
CA ARG A 382 -15.03 -17.14 21.16
C ARG A 382 -16.19 -16.58 20.34
N ASP A 383 -15.96 -16.42 19.03
CA ASP A 383 -16.99 -15.98 18.10
C ASP A 383 -17.05 -16.97 16.91
N HIS A 384 -16.52 -16.62 15.75
CA HIS A 384 -16.62 -17.44 14.53
C HIS A 384 -15.53 -18.51 14.39
N LYS A 385 -14.42 -18.39 15.14
CA LYS A 385 -13.25 -19.29 15.09
C LYS A 385 -12.90 -19.83 16.48
N GLU A 386 -12.18 -20.95 16.51
CA GLU A 386 -11.62 -21.47 17.77
C GLU A 386 -10.56 -20.50 18.30
N LEU A 387 -10.48 -20.40 19.63
CA LEU A 387 -9.64 -19.39 20.31
C LEU A 387 -8.16 -19.50 19.96
N ASP A 388 -7.63 -20.70 19.83
CA ASP A 388 -6.22 -20.96 19.50
C ASP A 388 -5.84 -20.44 18.11
N VAL A 389 -6.78 -20.49 17.16
CA VAL A 389 -6.58 -19.90 15.81
C VAL A 389 -6.50 -18.40 15.88
N VAL A 390 -7.42 -17.74 16.60
CA VAL A 390 -7.43 -16.27 16.76
C VAL A 390 -6.22 -15.80 17.56
N GLU A 391 -5.81 -16.56 18.58
CA GLU A 391 -4.56 -16.32 19.32
C GLU A 391 -3.34 -16.32 18.39
N GLY A 392 -3.27 -17.25 17.43
CA GLY A 392 -2.24 -17.28 16.41
C GLY A 392 -2.21 -16.02 15.54
N PHE A 393 -3.38 -15.49 15.18
CA PHE A 393 -3.50 -14.23 14.43
C PHE A 393 -3.03 -13.04 15.26
N TYR A 394 -3.42 -12.92 16.53
CA TYR A 394 -2.98 -11.85 17.41
C TYR A 394 -1.46 -11.87 17.65
N ARG A 395 -0.88 -13.06 17.82
CA ARG A 395 0.56 -13.20 17.96
C ARG A 395 1.31 -12.69 16.74
N THR A 396 0.87 -13.06 15.55
CA THR A 396 1.46 -12.60 14.28
C THR A 396 1.28 -11.10 14.10
N PHE A 397 0.07 -10.59 14.31
CA PHE A 397 -0.23 -9.16 14.20
C PHE A 397 0.62 -8.31 15.14
N LEU A 398 0.69 -8.70 16.43
CA LEU A 398 1.46 -7.98 17.44
C LEU A 398 2.98 -8.02 17.20
N ALA A 399 3.47 -9.08 16.54
CA ALA A 399 4.88 -9.16 16.13
C ALA A 399 5.22 -8.22 14.96
N GLN A 400 4.22 -7.83 14.18
CA GLN A 400 4.35 -6.93 13.03
C GLN A 400 4.15 -5.45 13.38
N CYS A 401 3.69 -5.11 14.60
CA CYS A 401 3.54 -3.72 15.04
C CYS A 401 4.92 -3.05 15.16
N ARG A 402 5.09 -1.92 14.47
CA ARG A 402 6.41 -1.28 14.30
C ARG A 402 6.82 -0.37 15.45
N GLU A 403 5.87 0.30 16.11
CA GLU A 403 6.13 1.30 17.17
C GLU A 403 5.61 0.84 18.52
N GLY A 404 4.59 -0.01 18.57
CA GLY A 404 4.04 -0.50 19.83
C GLY A 404 2.68 -1.15 19.72
N ALA A 405 2.14 -1.54 20.86
CA ALA A 405 0.79 -2.08 20.93
C ALA A 405 0.12 -1.76 22.27
N VAL A 406 -1.21 -1.62 22.21
CA VAL A 406 -2.12 -1.46 23.34
C VAL A 406 -2.91 -2.75 23.51
N ILE A 407 -2.97 -3.27 24.73
CA ILE A 407 -3.63 -4.55 25.05
C ILE A 407 -4.65 -4.35 26.14
N GLY A 408 -5.86 -4.86 25.97
CA GLY A 408 -6.89 -4.89 27.00
C GLY A 408 -6.51 -5.75 28.21
N GLU A 409 -7.11 -5.46 29.36
CA GLU A 409 -6.80 -6.13 30.65
C GLU A 409 -7.39 -7.54 30.80
N ALA A 410 -8.12 -8.07 29.80
CA ALA A 410 -8.74 -9.39 29.90
C ALA A 410 -7.67 -10.50 30.16
N GLU A 411 -8.00 -11.47 31.06
CA GLU A 411 -7.04 -12.48 31.51
C GLU A 411 -6.47 -13.32 30.38
N ASN A 412 -7.28 -13.65 29.39
CA ASN A 412 -6.85 -14.39 28.21
C ASN A 412 -5.92 -13.62 27.26
N LEU A 413 -5.69 -12.33 27.52
CA LEU A 413 -4.69 -11.50 26.84
C LEU A 413 -3.37 -11.39 27.65
N ALA A 414 -3.28 -12.01 28.82
CA ALA A 414 -2.13 -11.86 29.73
C ALA A 414 -0.79 -12.18 29.05
N ALA A 415 -0.74 -13.18 28.20
CA ALA A 415 0.45 -13.58 27.44
C ALA A 415 0.98 -12.51 26.49
N TYR A 416 0.14 -11.54 26.09
CA TYR A 416 0.50 -10.48 25.13
C TYR A 416 0.90 -9.15 25.80
N ARG A 417 0.77 -9.01 27.14
CA ARG A 417 1.02 -7.78 27.89
C ARG A 417 2.51 -7.39 28.03
N PRO A 418 3.48 -8.32 28.16
CA PRO A 418 4.86 -7.94 28.42
C PRO A 418 5.42 -6.94 27.40
N GLY A 419 5.94 -5.79 27.91
CA GLY A 419 6.52 -4.73 27.10
C GLY A 419 5.52 -3.87 26.31
N ARG A 420 4.21 -3.94 26.64
CA ARG A 420 3.15 -3.20 25.95
C ARG A 420 2.31 -2.37 26.93
N THR A 421 1.63 -1.34 26.40
CA THR A 421 0.63 -0.59 27.18
C THR A 421 -0.58 -1.49 27.45
N VAL A 422 -0.96 -1.60 28.71
CA VAL A 422 -2.14 -2.36 29.14
C VAL A 422 -3.21 -1.39 29.63
N THR A 423 -4.42 -1.47 29.09
CA THR A 423 -5.54 -0.59 29.45
C THR A 423 -6.60 -1.36 30.23
N GLY A 424 -7.11 -0.77 31.30
CA GLY A 424 -8.11 -1.43 32.13
C GLY A 424 -8.40 -0.72 33.47
N PHE A 425 -8.87 -1.48 34.43
CA PHE A 425 -9.27 -0.98 35.79
C PHE A 425 -8.45 -1.60 36.91
N GLY A 426 -7.80 -2.72 36.65
CA GLY A 426 -7.10 -3.51 37.65
C GLY A 426 -5.62 -3.13 37.77
N PRO A 427 -4.88 -3.84 38.64
CA PRO A 427 -3.47 -3.54 38.91
C PRO A 427 -2.53 -3.88 37.76
N ALA A 428 -2.95 -4.69 36.79
CA ALA A 428 -2.17 -5.01 35.60
C ALA A 428 -2.16 -3.89 34.56
N ALA A 429 -3.11 -2.95 34.63
CA ALA A 429 -3.21 -1.85 33.68
C ALA A 429 -2.12 -0.80 33.93
N THR A 430 -1.40 -0.42 32.87
CA THR A 430 -0.44 0.69 32.87
C THR A 430 -1.16 2.01 32.62
N LEU A 431 -2.24 2.01 31.84
CA LEU A 431 -3.18 3.12 31.70
C LEU A 431 -4.52 2.71 32.32
N ARG A 432 -4.87 3.30 33.47
CA ARG A 432 -5.98 2.83 34.33
C ARG A 432 -7.04 3.88 34.51
N ALA A 433 -8.32 3.47 34.40
CA ALA A 433 -9.43 4.29 34.83
C ALA A 433 -9.66 4.16 36.36
N GLU A 434 -9.82 5.30 37.02
CA GLU A 434 -10.11 5.43 38.42
C GLU A 434 -11.42 6.20 38.61
N GLY A 435 -12.07 6.05 39.78
CA GLY A 435 -13.26 6.82 40.12
C GLY A 435 -14.46 6.59 39.19
N LEU A 436 -14.59 5.38 38.60
CA LEU A 436 -15.64 5.07 37.63
C LEU A 436 -17.04 5.30 38.21
N SER A 437 -17.82 6.14 37.54
CA SER A 437 -19.24 6.41 37.81
C SER A 437 -20.05 6.19 36.53
N LEU A 438 -20.99 5.26 36.58
CA LEU A 438 -21.90 4.94 35.50
C LEU A 438 -23.29 5.52 35.75
N ALA A 439 -23.83 6.25 34.79
CA ALA A 439 -25.16 6.81 34.82
C ALA A 439 -25.89 6.55 33.49
N PRO A 440 -27.22 6.68 33.42
CA PRO A 440 -27.93 6.57 32.14
C PRO A 440 -27.37 7.56 31.12
N GLY A 441 -26.95 7.03 29.98
CA GLY A 441 -26.42 7.83 28.86
C GLY A 441 -25.00 8.36 29.00
N ARG A 442 -24.28 8.08 30.09
CA ARG A 442 -22.89 8.56 30.26
C ARG A 442 -22.08 7.77 31.28
N SER A 443 -20.77 7.83 31.12
CA SER A 443 -19.77 7.32 32.06
C SER A 443 -18.77 8.41 32.42
N ARG A 444 -18.35 8.48 33.69
CA ARG A 444 -17.29 9.39 34.17
C ARG A 444 -16.18 8.59 34.81
N PHE A 445 -14.96 9.00 34.59
CA PHE A 445 -13.76 8.35 35.14
C PHE A 445 -12.59 9.33 35.12
N THR A 446 -11.50 8.98 35.76
CA THR A 446 -10.23 9.72 35.69
C THR A 446 -9.13 8.81 35.19
N VAL A 447 -8.19 9.38 34.42
CA VAL A 447 -6.96 8.73 33.97
C VAL A 447 -5.81 9.67 34.28
N GLU A 448 -4.83 9.21 35.07
CA GLU A 448 -3.67 10.03 35.46
C GLU A 448 -4.08 11.42 36.05
N GLY A 449 -5.18 11.45 36.78
CA GLY A 449 -5.71 12.67 37.39
C GLY A 449 -6.54 13.57 36.46
N VAL A 450 -6.64 13.25 35.18
CA VAL A 450 -7.50 13.96 34.22
C VAL A 450 -8.90 13.35 34.22
N ALA A 451 -9.93 14.21 34.37
CA ALA A 451 -11.32 13.76 34.37
C ALA A 451 -11.87 13.64 32.94
N PHE A 452 -12.56 12.55 32.67
CA PHE A 452 -13.24 12.26 31.41
C PHE A 452 -14.74 12.08 31.65
N GLU A 453 -15.55 12.59 30.73
CA GLU A 453 -16.96 12.26 30.59
C GLU A 453 -17.21 11.71 29.18
N LEU A 454 -17.70 10.48 29.12
CA LEU A 454 -18.05 9.80 27.90
C LEU A 454 -19.58 9.79 27.75
N PRO A 455 -20.16 10.28 26.62
CA PRO A 455 -21.61 10.29 26.40
C PRO A 455 -22.13 8.90 25.97
N LEU A 456 -21.52 7.85 26.51
CA LEU A 456 -21.87 6.45 26.34
C LEU A 456 -21.89 5.77 27.71
N PRO A 457 -22.94 4.99 28.03
CA PRO A 457 -23.01 4.25 29.27
C PRO A 457 -22.26 2.92 29.18
N GLY A 458 -21.78 2.44 30.33
CA GLY A 458 -21.26 1.09 30.47
C GLY A 458 -19.74 1.00 30.51
N ARG A 459 -19.27 0.02 31.28
CA ARG A 459 -17.87 -0.23 31.56
C ARG A 459 -17.07 -0.54 30.28
N HIS A 460 -17.67 -1.31 29.35
CA HIS A 460 -17.04 -1.67 28.06
C HIS A 460 -16.70 -0.43 27.22
N ASN A 461 -17.57 0.60 27.21
CA ASN A 461 -17.26 1.84 26.49
C ASN A 461 -16.11 2.63 27.14
N VAL A 462 -15.91 2.49 28.48
CA VAL A 462 -14.75 3.06 29.14
C VAL A 462 -13.48 2.26 28.83
N GLU A 463 -13.56 0.94 28.70
CA GLU A 463 -12.45 0.10 28.21
C GLU A 463 -12.03 0.48 26.78
N ASP A 464 -13.01 0.69 25.89
CA ASP A 464 -12.78 1.18 24.52
C ASP A 464 -12.12 2.57 24.53
N ALA A 465 -12.58 3.49 25.39
CA ALA A 465 -12.01 4.82 25.53
C ALA A 465 -10.58 4.79 26.06
N LEU A 466 -10.29 3.94 27.06
CA LEU A 466 -8.92 3.74 27.57
C LEU A 466 -7.97 3.20 26.48
N ALA A 467 -8.45 2.33 25.63
CA ALA A 467 -7.66 1.79 24.53
C ALA A 467 -7.41 2.83 23.41
N ALA A 468 -8.23 3.89 23.35
CA ALA A 468 -8.11 4.98 22.39
C ALA A 468 -7.22 6.14 22.88
N LEU A 469 -7.01 6.27 24.21
CA LEU A 469 -6.15 7.29 24.84
C LEU A 469 -4.67 6.94 24.71
#